data_a4c46c5e15bc6eb6c92332175ad3eca4
#
_entry.id   a4c46c5e15bc6eb6c92332175ad3eca4
#
_cell.length_a   1.000
_cell.length_b   1.000
_cell.length_c   1.000
_cell.angle_alpha   90.00
_cell.angle_beta   90.00
_cell.angle_gamma   90.00
#
_symmetry.space_group_name_H-M   'P 1'
#
loop_
_entity.id
_entity.type
_entity.pdbx_description
1 polymer ?
#
loop_
_entity_poly.entity_id
_entity_poly.type
_entity_poly.pdbx_seq_one_letter_code
_entity_poly.pdbx_strand_id
1 'polypeptide(L)'
;MNLDSKLTGLFLQIERKKMGMTQSELSEKLNISPQAVSNWERGETLPDVSILLDLAETLHCSVDAILSGGKGCGGFRRHVTVAQMQEALSSLDRIGELLGRDHFIYQCIIEALNSRMNTTIEVSFSDPHIFDVFTIEFLLACIGNGDYVDPRDVEAHIPPSPAREYLMKSMQAHGIR
;
A
#
# COMPACT_ATOMS: atom_id res chain seq x y z
N MET A 1 12.51 -15.76 12.02
CA MET A 1 12.52 -14.74 10.98
C MET A 1 13.98 -14.58 10.55
N ASN A 2 14.35 -14.98 9.33
CA ASN A 2 15.73 -14.80 8.86
C ASN A 2 15.81 -13.42 8.18
N LEU A 3 16.53 -12.50 8.80
CA LEU A 3 16.86 -11.20 8.20
C LEU A 3 17.81 -11.45 7.01
N ASP A 4 17.38 -11.06 5.81
CA ASP A 4 18.19 -11.17 4.61
C ASP A 4 18.86 -9.81 4.33
N SER A 5 20.15 -9.71 4.69
CA SER A 5 20.92 -8.47 4.53
C SER A 5 20.98 -7.96 3.08
N LYS A 6 20.97 -8.88 2.10
CA LYS A 6 20.98 -8.48 0.68
C LYS A 6 19.67 -7.84 0.25
N LEU A 7 18.55 -8.38 0.72
CA LEU A 7 17.25 -7.81 0.41
C LEU A 7 17.05 -6.47 1.13
N THR A 8 17.41 -6.40 2.41
CA THR A 8 17.42 -5.14 3.17
C THR A 8 18.28 -4.09 2.45
N GLY A 9 19.48 -4.45 2.05
CA GLY A 9 20.38 -3.53 1.35
C GLY A 9 19.82 -3.03 0.01
N LEU A 10 19.27 -3.93 -0.79
CA LEU A 10 18.62 -3.54 -2.05
C LEU A 10 17.41 -2.61 -1.83
N PHE A 11 16.60 -2.90 -0.82
CA PHE A 11 15.46 -2.05 -0.45
C PHE A 11 15.93 -0.64 -0.05
N LEU A 12 16.92 -0.53 0.83
CA LEU A 12 17.50 0.75 1.24
C LEU A 12 18.02 1.56 0.05
N GLN A 13 18.71 0.91 -0.87
CA GLN A 13 19.22 1.55 -2.09
C GLN A 13 18.08 2.09 -2.97
N ILE A 14 17.00 1.33 -3.12
CA ILE A 14 15.82 1.73 -3.91
C ILE A 14 15.14 2.94 -3.27
N GLU A 15 14.84 2.88 -1.96
CA GLU A 15 14.15 3.98 -1.26
C GLU A 15 15.01 5.26 -1.25
N ARG A 16 16.31 5.16 -1.00
CA ARG A 16 17.23 6.31 -1.10
C ARG A 16 17.21 6.95 -2.49
N LYS A 17 17.27 6.13 -3.55
CA LYS A 17 17.24 6.63 -4.94
C LYS A 17 15.89 7.28 -5.29
N LYS A 18 14.77 6.75 -4.80
CA LYS A 18 13.45 7.38 -4.95
C LYS A 18 13.41 8.79 -4.34
N MET A 19 14.12 8.98 -3.22
CA MET A 19 14.26 10.28 -2.56
C MET A 19 15.28 11.20 -3.24
N GLY A 20 15.93 10.77 -4.33
CA GLY A 20 16.94 11.53 -5.05
C GLY A 20 18.26 11.71 -4.30
N MET A 21 18.50 10.96 -3.21
CA MET A 21 19.67 11.12 -2.35
C MET A 21 20.87 10.26 -2.82
N THR A 22 22.07 10.80 -2.63
CA THR A 22 23.31 10.03 -2.70
C THR A 22 23.58 9.26 -1.39
N GLN A 23 24.49 8.30 -1.39
CA GLN A 23 24.92 7.62 -0.16
C GLN A 23 25.52 8.60 0.87
N SER A 24 26.25 9.61 0.41
CA SER A 24 26.82 10.64 1.27
C SER A 24 25.74 11.48 1.93
N GLU A 25 24.74 11.95 1.19
CA GLU A 25 23.64 12.75 1.73
C GLU A 25 22.81 11.95 2.75
N LEU A 26 22.57 10.66 2.49
CA LEU A 26 21.90 9.81 3.49
C LEU A 26 22.74 9.64 4.75
N SER A 27 24.06 9.44 4.61
CA SER A 27 24.98 9.28 5.72
C SER A 27 25.07 10.55 6.58
N GLU A 28 25.08 11.73 5.96
CA GLU A 28 25.06 13.03 6.65
C GLU A 28 23.79 13.21 7.49
N LYS A 29 22.61 12.89 6.90
CA LYS A 29 21.32 12.97 7.61
C LYS A 29 21.25 12.06 8.84
N LEU A 30 21.88 10.89 8.76
CA LEU A 30 21.90 9.90 9.83
C LEU A 30 23.10 10.04 10.77
N ASN A 31 23.99 11.02 10.53
CA ASN A 31 25.22 11.24 11.28
C ASN A 31 26.11 9.98 11.38
N ILE A 32 26.27 9.28 10.27
CA ILE A 32 27.09 8.06 10.14
C ILE A 32 28.09 8.20 8.97
N SER A 33 28.95 7.21 8.79
CA SER A 33 29.89 7.21 7.66
C SER A 33 29.22 6.78 6.34
N PRO A 34 29.61 7.35 5.17
CA PRO A 34 29.15 6.88 3.87
C PRO A 34 29.49 5.40 3.62
N GLN A 35 30.56 4.91 4.22
CA GLN A 35 30.95 3.50 4.17
C GLN A 35 29.91 2.59 4.82
N ALA A 36 29.28 3.01 5.92
CA ALA A 36 28.22 2.24 6.57
C ALA A 36 27.01 2.08 5.64
N VAL A 37 26.56 3.17 5.02
CA VAL A 37 25.45 3.14 4.03
C VAL A 37 25.82 2.21 2.87
N SER A 38 27.04 2.32 2.36
CA SER A 38 27.52 1.46 1.27
C SER A 38 27.53 -0.02 1.66
N ASN A 39 27.97 -0.37 2.87
CA ASN A 39 27.98 -1.75 3.36
C ASN A 39 26.55 -2.31 3.51
N TRP A 40 25.61 -1.48 4.00
CA TRP A 40 24.20 -1.87 4.07
C TRP A 40 23.62 -2.16 2.68
N GLU A 41 23.81 -1.25 1.73
CA GLU A 41 23.27 -1.38 0.37
C GLU A 41 23.87 -2.57 -0.40
N ARG A 42 25.09 -2.97 -0.09
CA ARG A 42 25.70 -4.22 -0.63
C ARG A 42 25.26 -5.48 0.12
N GLY A 43 24.55 -5.32 1.23
CA GLY A 43 24.14 -6.44 2.07
C GLY A 43 25.25 -7.09 2.88
N GLU A 44 26.38 -6.38 3.07
CA GLU A 44 27.52 -6.84 3.86
C GLU A 44 27.23 -6.77 5.36
N THR A 45 26.49 -5.73 5.77
CA THR A 45 26.03 -5.54 7.14
C THR A 45 24.58 -5.07 7.15
N LEU A 46 23.88 -5.25 8.28
CA LEU A 46 22.58 -4.64 8.54
C LEU A 46 22.75 -3.33 9.32
N PRO A 47 21.79 -2.38 9.19
CA PRO A 47 21.73 -1.25 10.10
C PRO A 47 21.57 -1.69 11.54
N ASP A 48 22.22 -1.00 12.48
CA ASP A 48 22.02 -1.21 13.91
C ASP A 48 20.61 -0.79 14.33
N VAL A 49 20.08 -1.45 15.36
CA VAL A 49 18.72 -1.16 15.88
C VAL A 49 18.59 0.31 16.29
N SER A 50 19.66 0.93 16.80
CA SER A 50 19.68 2.33 17.22
C SER A 50 19.42 3.32 16.08
N ILE A 51 19.76 2.96 14.83
CA ILE A 51 19.61 3.84 13.67
C ILE A 51 18.33 3.56 12.84
N LEU A 52 17.64 2.45 13.12
CA LEU A 52 16.50 2.02 12.31
C LEU A 52 15.34 3.02 12.28
N LEU A 53 15.09 3.71 13.40
CA LEU A 53 14.02 4.71 13.46
C LEU A 53 14.37 5.94 12.61
N ASP A 54 15.57 6.49 12.77
CA ASP A 54 16.03 7.64 11.99
C ASP A 54 16.12 7.33 10.51
N LEU A 55 16.51 6.10 10.17
CA LEU A 55 16.57 5.59 8.81
C LEU A 55 15.15 5.47 8.19
N ALA A 56 14.20 4.95 8.95
CA ALA A 56 12.81 4.83 8.55
C ALA A 56 12.15 6.21 8.31
N GLU A 57 12.39 7.16 9.21
CA GLU A 57 11.92 8.55 9.06
C GLU A 57 12.55 9.23 7.85
N THR A 58 13.88 9.09 7.68
CA THR A 58 14.62 9.71 6.58
C THR A 58 14.20 9.18 5.21
N LEU A 59 13.89 7.89 5.12
CA LEU A 59 13.46 7.22 3.88
C LEU A 59 11.93 7.16 3.71
N HIS A 60 11.17 7.74 4.64
CA HIS A 60 9.70 7.71 4.66
C HIS A 60 9.11 6.29 4.51
N CYS A 61 9.71 5.32 5.18
CA CYS A 61 9.27 3.93 5.20
C CYS A 61 9.14 3.41 6.64
N SER A 62 8.64 2.20 6.82
CA SER A 62 8.59 1.59 8.16
C SER A 62 9.84 0.79 8.48
N VAL A 63 10.15 0.62 9.76
CA VAL A 63 11.23 -0.26 10.23
C VAL A 63 11.01 -1.70 9.74
N ASP A 64 9.75 -2.17 9.75
CA ASP A 64 9.40 -3.50 9.23
C ASP A 64 9.72 -3.66 7.74
N ALA A 65 9.47 -2.63 6.93
CA ALA A 65 9.83 -2.62 5.51
C ALA A 65 11.35 -2.70 5.32
N ILE A 66 12.12 -2.00 6.13
CA ILE A 66 13.58 -2.08 6.13
C ILE A 66 14.03 -3.51 6.47
N LEU A 67 13.56 -4.07 7.58
CA LEU A 67 13.96 -5.37 8.07
C LEU A 67 13.52 -6.52 7.16
N SER A 68 12.39 -6.39 6.49
CA SER A 68 11.89 -7.37 5.52
C SER A 68 12.51 -7.24 4.14
N GLY A 69 13.31 -6.19 3.87
CA GLY A 69 13.83 -5.89 2.55
C GLY A 69 12.73 -5.57 1.53
N GLY A 70 11.65 -4.95 1.98
CA GLY A 70 10.48 -4.67 1.16
C GLY A 70 9.61 -5.89 0.83
N LYS A 71 9.99 -7.09 1.30
CA LYS A 71 9.17 -8.28 1.15
C LYS A 71 8.15 -8.38 2.26
N GLY A 72 6.91 -7.98 1.96
CA GLY A 72 5.68 -8.57 2.53
C GLY A 72 5.57 -8.91 4.02
N CYS A 73 6.43 -8.37 4.89
CA CYS A 73 6.15 -8.22 6.30
C CYS A 73 5.77 -6.76 6.50
N GLY A 74 4.60 -6.46 6.07
CA GLY A 74 3.69 -5.46 6.54
C GLY A 74 4.28 -4.17 7.08
N GLY A 75 5.09 -3.47 6.33
CA GLY A 75 4.98 -2.04 6.33
C GLY A 75 3.75 -1.66 5.54
N PHE A 76 2.60 -2.18 5.92
CA PHE A 76 1.34 -1.73 5.34
C PHE A 76 1.22 -0.23 5.62
N ARG A 77 1.04 0.55 4.55
CA ARG A 77 0.93 2.01 4.65
C ARG A 77 -0.23 2.40 5.56
N ARG A 78 -1.30 1.62 5.52
CA ARG A 78 -2.53 1.82 6.32
C ARG A 78 -3.20 0.48 6.57
N HIS A 79 -3.98 0.42 7.65
CA HIS A 79 -5.00 -0.61 7.83
C HIS A 79 -6.30 -0.07 7.26
N VAL A 80 -6.84 -0.73 6.25
CA VAL A 80 -8.10 -0.39 5.59
C VAL A 80 -9.13 -1.46 5.92
N THR A 81 -10.28 -1.04 6.46
CA THR A 81 -11.39 -1.94 6.74
C THR A 81 -12.40 -1.95 5.60
N VAL A 82 -13.16 -3.04 5.48
CA VAL A 82 -14.28 -3.15 4.54
C VAL A 82 -15.29 -2.02 4.76
N ALA A 83 -15.64 -1.75 6.03
CA ALA A 83 -16.56 -0.68 6.38
C ALA A 83 -16.08 0.71 5.93
N GLN A 84 -14.78 1.03 6.12
CA GLN A 84 -14.20 2.28 5.62
C GLN A 84 -14.28 2.39 4.10
N MET A 85 -14.07 1.28 3.40
CA MET A 85 -14.16 1.27 1.94
C MET A 85 -15.58 1.46 1.46
N GLN A 86 -16.55 0.81 2.09
CA GLN A 86 -17.96 0.96 1.78
C GLN A 86 -18.46 2.39 2.06
N GLU A 87 -18.00 3.01 3.15
CA GLU A 87 -18.30 4.40 3.45
C GLU A 87 -17.70 5.37 2.43
N ALA A 88 -16.47 5.11 1.97
CA ALA A 88 -15.81 5.90 0.94
C ALA A 88 -16.57 5.82 -0.40
N LEU A 89 -17.01 4.62 -0.81
CA LEU A 89 -17.82 4.42 -2.02
C LEU A 89 -19.18 5.12 -1.91
N SER A 90 -19.85 5.00 -0.76
CA SER A 90 -21.14 5.70 -0.50
C SER A 90 -20.97 7.21 -0.55
N SER A 91 -19.84 7.73 -0.06
CA SER A 91 -19.53 9.16 -0.11
C SER A 91 -19.28 9.63 -1.56
N LEU A 92 -18.66 8.81 -2.38
CA LEU A 92 -18.46 9.08 -3.81
C LEU A 92 -19.79 9.13 -4.55
N ASP A 93 -20.69 8.18 -4.30
CA ASP A 93 -22.05 8.17 -4.89
C ASP A 93 -22.83 9.42 -4.49
N ARG A 94 -22.74 9.80 -3.23
CA ARG A 94 -23.37 11.04 -2.70
C ARG A 94 -22.82 12.32 -3.36
N ILE A 95 -21.55 12.37 -3.71
CA ILE A 95 -21.00 13.49 -4.51
C ILE A 95 -21.69 13.56 -5.87
N GLY A 96 -21.88 12.43 -6.54
CA GLY A 96 -22.59 12.35 -7.80
C GLY A 96 -24.08 12.75 -7.71
N GLU A 97 -24.73 12.43 -6.59
CA GLU A 97 -26.10 12.87 -6.34
C GLU A 97 -26.21 14.39 -6.10
N LEU A 98 -25.27 14.96 -5.36
CA LEU A 98 -25.27 16.38 -4.99
C LEU A 98 -24.89 17.32 -6.13
N LEU A 99 -23.88 16.96 -6.90
CA LEU A 99 -23.36 17.80 -7.98
C LEU A 99 -23.96 17.49 -9.35
N GLY A 100 -24.53 16.29 -9.52
CA GLY A 100 -24.82 15.69 -10.81
C GLY A 100 -23.64 14.84 -11.29
N ARG A 101 -23.94 13.68 -11.86
CA ARG A 101 -22.94 12.74 -12.38
C ARG A 101 -22.22 13.23 -13.62
N ASP A 102 -22.77 14.20 -14.32
CA ASP A 102 -22.21 14.93 -15.46
C ASP A 102 -21.32 16.11 -15.04
N HIS A 103 -21.30 16.45 -13.75
CA HIS A 103 -20.50 17.55 -13.24
C HIS A 103 -19.01 17.25 -13.36
N PHE A 104 -18.21 18.21 -13.83
CA PHE A 104 -16.79 18.02 -14.14
C PHE A 104 -15.97 17.50 -12.94
N ILE A 105 -16.26 17.95 -11.71
CA ILE A 105 -15.57 17.45 -10.50
C ILE A 105 -15.82 15.96 -10.31
N TYR A 106 -17.08 15.50 -10.44
CA TYR A 106 -17.41 14.08 -10.33
C TYR A 106 -16.71 13.28 -11.44
N GLN A 107 -16.75 13.76 -12.68
CA GLN A 107 -16.09 13.10 -13.80
C GLN A 107 -14.57 13.01 -13.61
N CYS A 108 -13.89 14.08 -13.14
CA CYS A 108 -12.46 14.03 -12.83
C CYS A 108 -12.11 12.96 -11.77
N ILE A 109 -12.96 12.80 -10.75
CA ILE A 109 -12.74 11.77 -9.71
C ILE A 109 -12.88 10.38 -10.33
N ILE A 110 -13.95 10.15 -11.11
CA ILE A 110 -14.20 8.86 -11.78
C ILE A 110 -13.09 8.51 -12.76
N GLU A 111 -12.65 9.44 -13.60
CA GLU A 111 -11.52 9.25 -14.51
C GLU A 111 -10.22 8.91 -13.81
N ALA A 112 -9.92 9.62 -12.71
CA ALA A 112 -8.73 9.34 -11.90
C ALA A 112 -8.78 7.94 -11.25
N LEU A 113 -9.95 7.49 -10.82
CA LEU A 113 -10.14 6.14 -10.28
C LEU A 113 -10.00 5.10 -11.41
N ASN A 114 -10.70 5.26 -12.51
CA ASN A 114 -10.67 4.34 -13.65
C ASN A 114 -9.26 4.18 -14.24
N SER A 115 -8.44 5.23 -14.18
CA SER A 115 -7.04 5.15 -14.65
C SER A 115 -6.15 4.22 -13.81
N ARG A 116 -6.59 3.84 -12.61
CA ARG A 116 -5.83 3.01 -11.65
C ARG A 116 -6.48 1.67 -11.33
N MET A 117 -7.68 1.44 -11.83
CA MET A 117 -8.46 0.23 -11.58
C MET A 117 -8.54 -0.63 -12.86
N ASN A 118 -8.72 -1.92 -12.67
CA ASN A 118 -8.92 -2.86 -13.79
C ASN A 118 -10.35 -2.84 -14.33
N THR A 119 -11.28 -2.20 -13.64
CA THR A 119 -12.69 -2.07 -14.02
C THR A 119 -13.04 -0.61 -14.22
N THR A 120 -13.96 -0.35 -15.14
CA THR A 120 -14.46 1.00 -15.42
C THR A 120 -15.69 1.27 -14.59
N ILE A 121 -15.69 2.35 -13.82
CA ILE A 121 -16.85 2.83 -13.06
C ILE A 121 -17.75 3.59 -14.03
N GLU A 122 -18.81 2.95 -14.49
CA GLU A 122 -19.80 3.57 -15.41
C GLU A 122 -21.20 3.68 -14.78
N VAL A 123 -21.42 3.03 -13.62
CA VAL A 123 -22.75 2.85 -13.03
C VAL A 123 -22.84 3.37 -11.61
N SER A 124 -24.06 3.61 -11.17
CA SER A 124 -24.40 3.93 -9.79
C SER A 124 -24.08 2.76 -8.87
N PHE A 125 -23.52 3.07 -7.70
CA PHE A 125 -23.30 2.09 -6.63
C PHE A 125 -24.58 1.69 -5.87
N SER A 126 -25.76 2.06 -6.38
CA SER A 126 -27.05 1.80 -5.74
C SER A 126 -27.47 0.32 -5.79
N ASP A 127 -26.89 -0.48 -6.69
CA ASP A 127 -27.10 -1.92 -6.74
C ASP A 127 -26.15 -2.60 -5.72
N PRO A 128 -26.68 -3.37 -4.74
CA PRO A 128 -25.83 -4.04 -3.73
C PRO A 128 -24.77 -4.98 -4.32
N HIS A 129 -25.10 -5.67 -5.41
CA HIS A 129 -24.14 -6.55 -6.09
C HIS A 129 -22.98 -5.79 -6.72
N ILE A 130 -23.31 -4.67 -7.37
CA ILE A 130 -22.33 -3.77 -7.98
C ILE A 130 -21.48 -3.14 -6.88
N PHE A 131 -22.09 -2.75 -5.77
CA PHE A 131 -21.41 -2.16 -4.62
C PHE A 131 -20.37 -3.12 -4.00
N ASP A 132 -20.73 -4.40 -3.84
CA ASP A 132 -19.79 -5.42 -3.33
C ASP A 132 -18.62 -5.65 -4.28
N VAL A 133 -18.86 -5.70 -5.60
CA VAL A 133 -17.81 -5.85 -6.61
C VAL A 133 -16.84 -4.68 -6.56
N PHE A 134 -17.33 -3.44 -6.51
CA PHE A 134 -16.45 -2.27 -6.41
C PHE A 134 -15.72 -2.21 -5.07
N THR A 135 -16.36 -2.59 -3.96
CA THR A 135 -15.68 -2.72 -2.67
C THR A 135 -14.47 -3.63 -2.79
N ILE A 136 -14.63 -4.79 -3.42
CA ILE A 136 -13.55 -5.76 -3.65
C ILE A 136 -12.45 -5.17 -4.54
N GLU A 137 -12.79 -4.54 -5.66
CA GLU A 137 -11.82 -3.92 -6.58
C GLU A 137 -11.01 -2.82 -5.90
N PHE A 138 -11.65 -1.98 -5.07
CA PHE A 138 -10.96 -0.95 -4.31
C PHE A 138 -10.04 -1.55 -3.23
N LEU A 139 -10.47 -2.63 -2.56
CA LEU A 139 -9.62 -3.34 -1.60
C LEU A 139 -8.40 -3.98 -2.30
N LEU A 140 -8.59 -4.55 -3.50
CA LEU A 140 -7.49 -5.07 -4.32
C LEU A 140 -6.49 -3.95 -4.69
N ALA A 141 -6.99 -2.78 -5.07
CA ALA A 141 -6.15 -1.62 -5.36
C ALA A 141 -5.37 -1.14 -4.12
N CYS A 142 -6.00 -1.13 -2.93
CA CYS A 142 -5.34 -0.83 -1.66
C CYS A 142 -4.22 -1.83 -1.36
N ILE A 143 -4.48 -3.14 -1.50
CA ILE A 143 -3.48 -4.19 -1.28
C ILE A 143 -2.31 -4.03 -2.27
N GLY A 144 -2.61 -3.78 -3.54
CA GLY A 144 -1.59 -3.51 -4.56
C GLY A 144 -0.75 -2.25 -4.28
N ASN A 145 -1.31 -1.28 -3.55
CA ASN A 145 -0.62 -0.08 -3.08
C ASN A 145 0.13 -0.28 -1.74
N GLY A 146 0.04 -1.46 -1.15
CA GLY A 146 0.71 -1.83 0.10
C GLY A 146 -0.11 -1.55 1.36
N ASP A 147 -1.42 -1.38 1.26
CA ASP A 147 -2.28 -1.27 2.44
C ASP A 147 -2.66 -2.66 2.96
N TYR A 148 -2.90 -2.76 4.27
CA TYR A 148 -3.34 -3.98 4.92
C TYR A 148 -4.86 -4.03 5.00
N VAL A 149 -5.42 -5.18 4.65
CA VAL A 149 -6.83 -5.52 4.82
C VAL A 149 -6.89 -6.80 5.65
N ASP A 150 -7.71 -6.84 6.70
CA ASP A 150 -7.86 -8.03 7.54
C ASP A 150 -8.75 -9.06 6.80
N PRO A 151 -8.27 -10.30 6.56
CA PRO A 151 -9.07 -11.34 5.96
C PRO A 151 -10.38 -11.64 6.71
N ARG A 152 -10.37 -11.55 8.04
CA ARG A 152 -11.56 -11.78 8.88
C ARG A 152 -12.60 -10.69 8.69
N ASP A 153 -12.16 -9.46 8.46
CA ASP A 153 -13.06 -8.33 8.17
C ASP A 153 -13.73 -8.52 6.81
N VAL A 154 -12.99 -9.01 5.80
CA VAL A 154 -13.55 -9.38 4.49
C VAL A 154 -14.59 -10.49 4.61
N GLU A 155 -14.29 -11.54 5.38
CA GLU A 155 -15.21 -12.66 5.59
C GLU A 155 -16.49 -12.26 6.34
N ALA A 156 -16.37 -11.30 7.25
CA ALA A 156 -17.49 -10.83 8.07
C ALA A 156 -18.45 -9.92 7.29
N HIS A 157 -17.95 -9.14 6.34
CA HIS A 157 -18.74 -8.06 5.70
C HIS A 157 -19.03 -8.28 4.22
N ILE A 158 -18.31 -9.18 3.53
CA ILE A 158 -18.54 -9.47 2.12
C ILE A 158 -19.05 -10.90 1.97
N PRO A 159 -20.24 -11.11 1.35
CA PRO A 159 -20.78 -12.44 1.18
C PRO A 159 -19.90 -13.34 0.30
N PRO A 160 -19.98 -14.67 0.45
CA PRO A 160 -19.26 -15.60 -0.41
C PRO A 160 -19.57 -15.38 -1.89
N SER A 161 -18.53 -15.12 -2.68
CA SER A 161 -18.63 -14.88 -4.11
C SER A 161 -17.32 -15.22 -4.81
N PRO A 162 -17.29 -15.47 -6.12
CA PRO A 162 -16.04 -15.65 -6.86
C PRO A 162 -15.09 -14.46 -6.74
N ALA A 163 -15.63 -13.24 -6.67
CA ALA A 163 -14.85 -12.01 -6.48
C ALA A 163 -14.18 -11.98 -5.09
N ARG A 164 -14.91 -12.36 -4.01
CA ARG A 164 -14.32 -12.48 -2.68
C ARG A 164 -13.21 -13.54 -2.64
N GLU A 165 -13.41 -14.68 -3.29
CA GLU A 165 -12.37 -15.72 -3.36
C GLU A 165 -11.11 -15.21 -4.07
N TYR A 166 -11.28 -14.43 -5.13
CA TYR A 166 -10.17 -13.79 -5.83
C TYR A 166 -9.43 -12.80 -4.93
N LEU A 167 -10.16 -11.95 -4.19
CA LEU A 167 -9.59 -11.04 -3.19
C LEU A 167 -8.77 -11.81 -2.15
N MET A 168 -9.34 -12.87 -1.56
CA MET A 168 -8.66 -13.69 -0.55
C MET A 168 -7.37 -14.34 -1.08
N LYS A 169 -7.38 -14.83 -2.31
CA LYS A 169 -6.17 -15.36 -2.99
C LYS A 169 -5.13 -14.26 -3.21
N SER A 170 -5.56 -13.08 -3.63
CA SER A 170 -4.67 -11.93 -3.80
C SER A 170 -4.03 -11.51 -2.48
N MET A 171 -4.80 -11.47 -1.40
CA MET A 171 -4.30 -11.19 -0.04
C MET A 171 -3.19 -12.17 0.36
N GLN A 172 -3.42 -13.47 0.15
CA GLN A 172 -2.41 -14.51 0.43
C GLN A 172 -1.13 -14.33 -0.40
N ALA A 173 -1.26 -13.97 -1.67
CA ALA A 173 -0.11 -13.68 -2.55
C ALA A 173 0.72 -12.50 -2.07
N HIS A 174 0.10 -11.51 -1.40
CA HIS A 174 0.76 -10.37 -0.78
C HIS A 174 1.18 -10.62 0.69
N GLY A 175 1.11 -11.88 1.17
CA GLY A 175 1.54 -12.27 2.50
C GLY A 175 0.56 -11.92 3.63
N ILE A 176 -0.65 -11.51 3.30
CA ILE A 176 -1.75 -11.25 4.26
C ILE A 176 -2.39 -12.59 4.61
N ARG A 177 -2.40 -12.95 5.91
CA ARG A 177 -2.91 -14.23 6.43
C ARG A 177 -3.86 -14.02 7.59
#